data_7b7cca888efd009b2fa33f16e3f84543
#
_entry.id   7b7cca888efd009b2fa33f16e3f84543
#
_cell.length_a   1.000
_cell.length_b   1.000
_cell.length_c   1.000
_cell.angle_alpha   90.00
_cell.angle_beta   90.00
_cell.angle_gamma   90.00
#
_symmetry.space_group_name_H-M   'P 1'
#
loop_
_entity.id
_entity.type
_entity.pdbx_description
1 polymer ?
#
loop_
_entity_poly.entity_id
_entity_poly.type
_entity_poly.pdbx_seq_one_letter_code
_entity_poly.pdbx_strand_id
1 'polypeptide(L)'
;MSRLRRLVVSDSWFFITCRVLPWRGILTASEFACLGGVIHERRKKHGFLLSAWVFLPNHWHAIFYPPYPLTISRVMESIKVGATKRINHSRGEVGLLFQPRFFDRALRTVREYHEKVEYIHLNLVKAGLAKRPEDGPWSSVHDYTGNLTDAPVTPSGLSVDRVGLPADPRTRI
;
A
#
# COMPACT_ATOMS: atom_id res chain seq x y z
N MET A 1 -5.66 -31.87 0.74
CA MET A 1 -4.91 -30.59 0.53
C MET A 1 -5.11 -29.70 1.74
N SER A 2 -4.05 -29.46 2.49
CA SER A 2 -4.08 -28.62 3.68
C SER A 2 -4.37 -27.16 3.26
N ARG A 3 -5.54 -26.63 3.63
CA ARG A 3 -5.79 -25.18 3.60
C ARG A 3 -4.91 -24.58 4.67
N LEU A 4 -3.78 -23.96 4.28
CA LEU A 4 -3.03 -23.07 5.14
C LEU A 4 -4.01 -21.98 5.61
N ARG A 5 -4.50 -22.14 6.85
CA ARG A 5 -5.25 -21.07 7.52
C ARG A 5 -4.26 -19.91 7.70
N ARG A 6 -4.55 -18.77 7.06
CA ARG A 6 -3.86 -17.53 7.40
C ARG A 6 -4.00 -17.31 8.91
N LEU A 7 -2.87 -17.17 9.57
CA LEU A 7 -2.87 -16.76 10.96
C LEU A 7 -3.56 -15.39 11.01
N VAL A 8 -4.69 -15.31 11.71
CA VAL A 8 -5.41 -14.05 11.90
C VAL A 8 -4.63 -13.26 12.95
N VAL A 9 -3.68 -12.46 12.49
CA VAL A 9 -2.92 -11.53 13.33
C VAL A 9 -3.51 -10.15 13.09
N SER A 10 -4.01 -9.53 14.15
CA SER A 10 -4.35 -8.10 14.23
C SER A 10 -3.27 -7.39 15.05
N ASP A 11 -3.33 -6.06 15.13
CA ASP A 11 -2.38 -5.24 15.89
C ASP A 11 -0.91 -5.47 15.50
N SER A 12 -0.67 -5.59 14.20
CA SER A 12 0.67 -5.74 13.63
C SER A 12 0.79 -4.94 12.35
N TRP A 13 1.99 -4.50 12.04
CA TRP A 13 2.32 -3.91 10.75
C TRP A 13 2.47 -4.99 9.70
N PHE A 14 1.82 -4.80 8.55
CA PHE A 14 1.88 -5.72 7.42
C PHE A 14 2.43 -5.03 6.19
N PHE A 15 3.53 -5.55 5.65
CA PHE A 15 3.93 -5.25 4.28
C PHE A 15 3.07 -6.07 3.33
N ILE A 16 2.51 -5.42 2.30
CA ILE A 16 1.70 -6.08 1.27
C ILE A 16 2.25 -5.85 -0.13
N THR A 17 1.97 -6.80 -1.01
CA THR A 17 2.08 -6.66 -2.47
C THR A 17 0.78 -7.11 -3.11
N CYS A 18 0.17 -6.24 -3.89
CA CYS A 18 -1.04 -6.54 -4.64
C CYS A 18 -0.79 -6.34 -6.14
N ARG A 19 -1.03 -7.38 -6.94
CA ARG A 19 -0.77 -7.39 -8.38
C ARG A 19 -2.05 -7.25 -9.18
N VAL A 20 -1.97 -6.51 -10.28
CA VAL A 20 -2.97 -6.51 -11.33
C VAL A 20 -2.94 -7.85 -12.05
N LEU A 21 -4.07 -8.34 -12.52
CA LEU A 21 -4.12 -9.54 -13.35
C LEU A 21 -3.42 -9.28 -14.68
N PRO A 22 -2.57 -10.22 -15.18
CA PRO A 22 -1.72 -9.97 -16.36
C PRO A 22 -2.49 -9.53 -17.61
N TRP A 23 -3.71 -10.02 -17.79
CA TRP A 23 -4.55 -9.70 -18.95
C TRP A 23 -5.38 -8.43 -18.80
N ARG A 24 -5.28 -7.74 -17.67
CA ARG A 24 -6.02 -6.49 -17.39
C ARG A 24 -5.23 -5.23 -17.76
N GLY A 25 -4.05 -5.40 -18.36
CA GLY A 25 -3.17 -4.30 -18.70
C GLY A 25 -2.56 -3.63 -17.46
N ILE A 26 -1.99 -2.46 -17.68
CA ILE A 26 -1.34 -1.66 -16.63
C ILE A 26 -2.28 -0.58 -16.09
N LEU A 27 -2.02 -0.15 -14.86
CA LEU A 27 -2.72 0.99 -14.26
C LEU A 27 -2.16 2.31 -14.81
N THR A 28 -3.05 3.23 -15.12
CA THR A 28 -2.73 4.60 -15.55
C THR A 28 -2.60 5.56 -14.37
N ALA A 29 -2.12 6.78 -14.60
CA ALA A 29 -2.03 7.81 -13.57
C ALA A 29 -3.40 8.14 -12.93
N SER A 30 -4.48 8.20 -13.72
CA SER A 30 -5.83 8.42 -13.21
C SER A 30 -6.32 7.25 -12.35
N GLU A 31 -5.91 6.04 -12.66
CA GLU A 31 -6.24 4.86 -11.87
C GLU A 31 -5.42 4.76 -10.59
N PHE A 32 -4.19 5.26 -10.59
CA PHE A 32 -3.41 5.46 -9.36
C PHE A 32 -4.10 6.46 -8.43
N ALA A 33 -4.60 7.59 -8.97
CA ALA A 33 -5.38 8.55 -8.20
C ALA A 33 -6.65 7.91 -7.62
N CYS A 34 -7.36 7.11 -8.43
CA CYS A 34 -8.53 6.35 -7.98
C CYS A 34 -8.19 5.37 -6.86
N LEU A 35 -7.11 4.59 -6.99
CA LEU A 35 -6.64 3.65 -5.96
C LEU A 35 -6.30 4.37 -4.66
N GLY A 36 -5.55 5.48 -4.75
CA GLY A 36 -5.21 6.32 -3.60
C GLY A 36 -6.45 6.86 -2.88
N GLY A 37 -7.43 7.37 -3.64
CA GLY A 37 -8.71 7.84 -3.12
C GLY A 37 -9.49 6.73 -2.40
N VAL A 38 -9.53 5.53 -2.97
CA VAL A 38 -10.16 4.37 -2.33
C VAL A 38 -9.45 4.01 -1.03
N ILE A 39 -8.13 3.94 -1.00
CA ILE A 39 -7.35 3.65 0.22
C ILE A 39 -7.68 4.69 1.29
N HIS A 40 -7.69 5.98 0.94
CA HIS A 40 -8.01 7.06 1.87
C HIS A 40 -9.43 6.92 2.47
N GLU A 41 -10.44 6.67 1.65
CA GLU A 41 -11.81 6.45 2.12
C GLU A 41 -11.94 5.23 3.02
N ARG A 42 -11.31 4.11 2.64
CA ARG A 42 -11.35 2.89 3.43
C ARG A 42 -10.61 3.04 4.75
N ARG A 43 -9.49 3.79 4.77
CA ARG A 43 -8.79 4.14 5.99
C ARG A 43 -9.68 4.93 6.96
N LYS A 44 -10.33 5.97 6.47
CA LYS A 44 -11.30 6.74 7.29
C LYS A 44 -12.45 5.87 7.81
N LYS A 45 -12.96 4.97 6.98
CA LYS A 45 -14.10 4.12 7.36
C LYS A 45 -13.73 3.05 8.38
N HIS A 46 -12.56 2.43 8.25
CA HIS A 46 -12.19 1.23 9.01
C HIS A 46 -11.11 1.48 10.08
N GLY A 47 -10.47 2.65 10.10
CA GLY A 47 -9.53 3.05 11.13
C GLY A 47 -8.15 2.38 11.06
N PHE A 48 -7.77 1.75 9.92
CA PHE A 48 -6.42 1.24 9.79
C PHE A 48 -5.41 2.35 9.48
N LEU A 49 -4.14 2.14 9.86
CA LEU A 49 -3.06 3.06 9.57
C LEU A 49 -2.31 2.66 8.30
N LEU A 50 -1.77 3.65 7.61
CA LEU A 50 -0.93 3.51 6.42
C LEU A 50 0.39 4.24 6.67
N SER A 51 1.53 3.52 6.60
CA SER A 51 2.83 4.14 6.88
C SER A 51 3.72 4.30 5.65
N ALA A 52 3.59 3.47 4.65
CA ALA A 52 4.32 3.61 3.39
C ALA A 52 3.53 3.00 2.23
N TRP A 53 3.73 3.54 1.03
CA TRP A 53 3.09 3.03 -0.18
C TRP A 53 3.85 3.45 -1.45
N VAL A 54 3.68 2.66 -2.51
CA VAL A 54 4.11 2.97 -3.89
C VAL A 54 3.21 2.27 -4.88
N PHE A 55 2.82 2.98 -5.94
CA PHE A 55 2.04 2.43 -7.05
C PHE A 55 2.94 2.27 -8.27
N LEU A 56 2.93 1.05 -8.83
CA LEU A 56 3.61 0.69 -10.07
C LEU A 56 2.56 0.23 -11.10
N PRO A 57 2.88 0.26 -12.39
CA PRO A 57 1.89 -0.03 -13.44
C PRO A 57 1.15 -1.36 -13.28
N ASN A 58 1.79 -2.41 -12.82
CA ASN A 58 1.22 -3.76 -12.71
C ASN A 58 1.07 -4.30 -11.29
N HIS A 59 1.49 -3.54 -10.27
CA HIS A 59 1.35 -3.90 -8.86
C HIS A 59 1.57 -2.68 -7.97
N TRP A 60 1.28 -2.85 -6.69
CA TRP A 60 1.54 -1.84 -5.68
C TRP A 60 1.94 -2.47 -4.35
N HIS A 61 2.65 -1.70 -3.55
CA HIS A 61 3.07 -2.07 -2.21
C HIS A 61 2.55 -1.07 -1.19
N ALA A 62 2.28 -1.54 0.01
CA ALA A 62 1.98 -0.67 1.15
C ALA A 62 2.36 -1.35 2.48
N ILE A 63 2.44 -0.54 3.53
CA ILE A 63 2.53 -1.01 4.91
C ILE A 63 1.29 -0.52 5.64
N PHE A 64 0.47 -1.47 6.10
CA PHE A 64 -0.76 -1.22 6.85
C PHE A 64 -0.68 -1.75 8.27
N TYR A 65 -1.38 -1.07 9.18
CA TYR A 65 -1.64 -1.54 10.54
C TYR A 65 -3.16 -1.64 10.74
N PRO A 66 -3.75 -2.83 10.70
CA PRO A 66 -5.15 -3.06 11.02
C PRO A 66 -5.30 -3.23 12.54
N PRO A 67 -5.95 -2.27 13.26
CA PRO A 67 -6.23 -2.44 14.68
C PRO A 67 -7.27 -3.55 14.90
N TYR A 68 -7.16 -4.28 16.00
CA TYR A 68 -8.16 -5.29 16.38
C TYR A 68 -9.58 -4.68 16.44
N PRO A 69 -10.63 -5.36 15.96
CA PRO A 69 -10.67 -6.72 15.38
C PRO A 69 -10.46 -6.76 13.86
N LEU A 70 -10.03 -5.67 13.25
CA LEU A 70 -9.79 -5.60 11.81
C LEU A 70 -8.59 -6.49 11.43
N THR A 71 -8.67 -7.16 10.28
CA THR A 71 -7.59 -8.00 9.76
C THR A 71 -7.06 -7.44 8.46
N ILE A 72 -5.79 -7.73 8.13
CA ILE A 72 -5.20 -7.33 6.85
C ILE A 72 -6.00 -7.85 5.65
N SER A 73 -6.60 -9.04 5.77
CA SER A 73 -7.46 -9.59 4.72
C SER A 73 -8.70 -8.74 4.47
N ARG A 74 -9.34 -8.22 5.52
CA ARG A 74 -10.51 -7.33 5.40
C ARG A 74 -10.13 -5.95 4.85
N VAL A 75 -8.99 -5.41 5.26
CA VAL A 75 -8.46 -4.17 4.68
C VAL A 75 -8.27 -4.33 3.17
N MET A 76 -7.56 -5.38 2.76
CA MET A 76 -7.25 -5.64 1.35
C MET A 76 -8.50 -5.97 0.52
N GLU A 77 -9.45 -6.73 1.07
CA GLU A 77 -10.74 -7.00 0.42
C GLU A 77 -11.47 -5.70 0.12
N SER A 78 -11.62 -4.81 1.12
CA SER A 78 -12.35 -3.56 0.96
C SER A 78 -11.69 -2.62 -0.06
N ILE A 79 -10.36 -2.53 -0.08
CA ILE A 79 -9.61 -1.73 -1.04
C ILE A 79 -9.75 -2.31 -2.45
N LYS A 80 -9.49 -3.62 -2.62
CA LYS A 80 -9.55 -4.28 -3.92
C LYS A 80 -10.94 -4.19 -4.56
N VAL A 81 -12.00 -4.44 -3.79
CA VAL A 81 -13.38 -4.34 -4.27
C VAL A 81 -13.70 -2.90 -4.68
N GLY A 82 -13.36 -1.93 -3.84
CA GLY A 82 -13.61 -0.51 -4.12
C GLY A 82 -12.87 -0.01 -5.37
N ALA A 83 -11.59 -0.31 -5.48
CA ALA A 83 -10.77 0.09 -6.63
C ALA A 83 -11.20 -0.63 -7.91
N THR A 84 -11.45 -1.96 -7.86
CA THR A 84 -11.93 -2.73 -9.02
C THR A 84 -13.23 -2.14 -9.56
N LYS A 85 -14.20 -1.85 -8.70
CA LYS A 85 -15.49 -1.30 -9.12
C LYS A 85 -15.32 0.02 -9.87
N ARG A 86 -14.52 0.94 -9.36
CA ARG A 86 -14.33 2.28 -9.94
C ARG A 86 -13.51 2.24 -11.22
N ILE A 87 -12.40 1.49 -11.22
CA ILE A 87 -11.53 1.36 -12.39
C ILE A 87 -12.26 0.62 -13.53
N ASN A 88 -12.97 -0.47 -13.22
CA ASN A 88 -13.80 -1.15 -14.22
C ASN A 88 -14.88 -0.24 -14.82
N HIS A 89 -15.55 0.55 -13.99
CA HIS A 89 -16.52 1.52 -14.49
C HIS A 89 -15.90 2.51 -15.47
N SER A 90 -14.71 3.04 -15.13
CA SER A 90 -13.99 3.97 -16.02
C SER A 90 -13.50 3.30 -17.31
N ARG A 91 -13.13 2.01 -17.26
CA ARG A 91 -12.67 1.24 -18.43
C ARG A 91 -13.81 0.66 -19.27
N GLY A 92 -15.05 0.67 -18.77
CA GLY A 92 -16.17 -0.07 -19.39
C GLY A 92 -15.96 -1.59 -19.31
N GLU A 93 -15.28 -2.08 -18.28
CA GLU A 93 -14.89 -3.48 -18.09
C GLU A 93 -15.61 -4.11 -16.89
N VAL A 94 -15.57 -5.44 -16.80
CA VAL A 94 -16.14 -6.22 -15.71
C VAL A 94 -15.15 -7.26 -15.21
N GLY A 95 -15.44 -7.85 -14.04
CA GLY A 95 -14.64 -8.91 -13.45
C GLY A 95 -13.53 -8.41 -12.55
N LEU A 96 -12.59 -9.31 -12.21
CA LEU A 96 -11.49 -9.01 -11.31
C LEU A 96 -10.44 -8.11 -11.99
N LEU A 97 -9.95 -7.11 -11.29
CA LEU A 97 -8.81 -6.28 -11.70
C LEU A 97 -7.51 -6.82 -11.11
N PHE A 98 -7.53 -7.15 -9.84
CA PHE A 98 -6.37 -7.65 -9.09
C PHE A 98 -6.41 -9.18 -8.95
N GLN A 99 -5.24 -9.77 -8.79
CA GLN A 99 -5.12 -11.19 -8.45
C GLN A 99 -5.94 -11.50 -7.19
N PRO A 100 -6.61 -12.67 -7.11
CA PRO A 100 -7.42 -13.04 -5.95
C PRO A 100 -6.64 -13.02 -4.64
N ARG A 101 -5.39 -13.52 -4.68
CA ARG A 101 -4.46 -13.48 -3.54
C ARG A 101 -3.56 -12.25 -3.63
N PHE A 102 -3.10 -11.79 -2.50
CA PHE A 102 -2.04 -10.81 -2.36
C PHE A 102 -0.96 -11.37 -1.43
N PHE A 103 0.25 -10.89 -1.56
CA PHE A 103 1.32 -11.22 -0.63
C PHE A 103 1.20 -10.32 0.60
N ASP A 104 1.32 -10.90 1.79
CA ASP A 104 1.41 -10.18 3.06
C ASP A 104 2.49 -10.78 3.96
N ARG A 105 3.18 -9.92 4.69
CA ARG A 105 4.17 -10.29 5.69
C ARG A 105 4.00 -9.40 6.91
N ALA A 106 3.73 -10.00 8.07
CA ALA A 106 3.77 -9.30 9.34
C ALA A 106 5.22 -8.87 9.64
N LEU A 107 5.41 -7.58 9.92
CA LEU A 107 6.68 -7.00 10.34
C LEU A 107 6.78 -7.15 11.85
N ARG A 108 7.86 -7.72 12.34
CA ARG A 108 7.99 -8.11 13.76
C ARG A 108 8.92 -7.21 14.54
N THR A 109 9.81 -6.49 13.86
CA THR A 109 10.80 -5.61 14.49
C THR A 109 10.87 -4.27 13.78
N VAL A 110 11.34 -3.25 14.50
CA VAL A 110 11.61 -1.91 13.96
C VAL A 110 12.55 -2.00 12.75
N ARG A 111 13.54 -2.89 12.77
CA ARG A 111 14.46 -3.13 11.66
C ARG A 111 13.71 -3.59 10.40
N GLU A 112 12.89 -4.66 10.52
CA GLU A 112 12.10 -5.15 9.39
C GLU A 112 11.19 -4.08 8.81
N TYR A 113 10.60 -3.25 9.67
CA TYR A 113 9.77 -2.13 9.27
C TYR A 113 10.56 -1.13 8.42
N HIS A 114 11.70 -0.64 8.88
CA HIS A 114 12.53 0.31 8.13
C HIS A 114 13.04 -0.26 6.82
N GLU A 115 13.49 -1.52 6.80
CA GLU A 115 13.89 -2.23 5.58
C GLU A 115 12.76 -2.28 4.55
N LYS A 116 11.51 -2.44 4.98
CA LYS A 116 10.35 -2.47 4.08
C LYS A 116 9.90 -1.09 3.63
N VAL A 117 10.01 -0.06 4.46
CA VAL A 117 9.80 1.33 4.05
C VAL A 117 10.80 1.71 2.96
N GLU A 118 12.09 1.44 3.17
CA GLU A 118 13.14 1.69 2.18
C GLU A 118 12.90 0.90 0.88
N TYR A 119 12.56 -0.38 1.00
CA TYR A 119 12.20 -1.20 -0.15
C TYR A 119 11.07 -0.58 -0.99
N ILE A 120 10.01 -0.08 -0.33
CA ILE A 120 8.88 0.59 -1.00
C ILE A 120 9.37 1.83 -1.75
N HIS A 121 10.13 2.69 -1.10
CA HIS A 121 10.60 3.95 -1.70
C HIS A 121 11.56 3.72 -2.87
N LEU A 122 12.41 2.71 -2.81
CA LEU A 122 13.34 2.35 -3.90
C LEU A 122 12.67 1.59 -5.05
N ASN A 123 11.41 1.19 -4.93
CA ASN A 123 10.80 0.29 -5.91
C ASN A 123 10.68 0.91 -7.31
N LEU A 124 10.38 2.20 -7.42
CA LEU A 124 10.31 2.91 -8.71
C LEU A 124 11.68 2.92 -9.41
N VAL A 125 12.76 3.11 -8.65
CA VAL A 125 14.13 3.10 -9.18
C VAL A 125 14.50 1.68 -9.64
N LYS A 126 14.23 0.67 -8.82
CA LYS A 126 14.49 -0.74 -9.15
C LYS A 126 13.70 -1.21 -10.37
N ALA A 127 12.51 -0.66 -10.59
CA ALA A 127 11.68 -0.94 -11.77
C ALA A 127 12.10 -0.13 -13.01
N GLY A 128 13.10 0.75 -12.91
CA GLY A 128 13.54 1.61 -14.00
C GLY A 128 12.55 2.72 -14.38
N LEU A 129 11.60 3.03 -13.50
CA LEU A 129 10.55 4.03 -13.70
C LEU A 129 10.95 5.43 -13.21
N ALA A 130 12.00 5.52 -12.40
CA ALA A 130 12.54 6.77 -11.89
C ALA A 130 14.06 6.65 -11.71
N LYS A 131 14.78 7.78 -11.76
CA LYS A 131 16.23 7.83 -11.48
C LYS A 131 16.50 7.90 -9.98
N ARG A 132 15.65 8.60 -9.25
CA ARG A 132 15.70 8.75 -7.79
C ARG A 132 14.30 8.43 -7.22
N PRO A 133 14.20 8.01 -5.96
CA PRO A 133 12.91 7.74 -5.32
C PRO A 133 11.93 8.92 -5.40
N GLU A 134 12.44 10.14 -5.25
CA GLU A 134 11.66 11.38 -5.22
C GLU A 134 11.14 11.81 -6.60
N ASP A 135 11.67 11.26 -7.68
CA ASP A 135 11.24 11.61 -9.04
C ASP A 135 9.85 11.03 -9.38
N GLY A 136 9.37 10.06 -8.60
CA GLY A 136 8.08 9.42 -8.81
C GLY A 136 6.96 10.01 -7.95
N PRO A 137 5.88 10.54 -8.56
CA PRO A 137 4.79 11.18 -7.80
C PRO A 137 3.88 10.18 -7.07
N TRP A 138 4.00 8.89 -7.37
CA TRP A 138 3.11 7.84 -6.86
C TRP A 138 3.77 7.00 -5.76
N SER A 139 4.41 7.68 -4.82
CA SER A 139 5.10 7.07 -3.68
C SER A 139 4.98 7.96 -2.45
N SER A 140 4.95 7.33 -1.28
CA SER A 140 4.99 8.02 0.02
C SER A 140 6.38 8.58 0.39
N VAL A 141 7.38 8.44 -0.46
CA VAL A 141 8.73 8.98 -0.19
C VAL A 141 8.69 10.48 0.14
N HIS A 142 7.79 11.22 -0.50
CA HIS A 142 7.62 12.65 -0.28
C HIS A 142 7.16 12.99 1.16
N ASP A 143 6.41 12.10 1.80
CA ASP A 143 5.99 12.27 3.20
C ASP A 143 7.16 12.07 4.19
N TYR A 144 8.26 11.46 3.74
CA TYR A 144 9.46 11.17 4.53
C TYR A 144 10.61 12.17 4.31
N THR A 145 10.66 12.81 3.14
CA THR A 145 11.78 13.69 2.73
C THR A 145 11.47 15.18 2.89
N GLY A 146 10.21 15.58 3.07
CA GLY A 146 9.79 16.98 3.12
C GLY A 146 9.74 17.56 4.52
N ASN A 147 10.09 18.86 4.64
CA ASN A 147 9.60 19.69 5.74
C ASN A 147 8.07 19.77 5.62
N LEU A 148 7.38 19.74 6.76
CA LEU A 148 5.90 19.67 6.87
C LEU A 148 5.12 20.73 6.08
N THR A 149 5.79 21.81 5.68
CA THR A 149 5.18 22.96 5.00
C THR A 149 5.24 22.87 3.48
N ASP A 150 6.15 22.07 2.90
CA ASP A 150 6.45 22.08 1.46
C ASP A 150 6.37 20.70 0.79
N ALA A 151 5.87 19.66 1.49
CA ALA A 151 5.68 18.36 0.87
C ALA A 151 4.69 18.49 -0.29
N PRO A 152 5.08 18.16 -1.53
CA PRO A 152 4.15 18.18 -2.64
C PRO A 152 2.99 17.25 -2.32
N VAL A 153 1.76 17.77 -2.41
CA VAL A 153 0.56 16.94 -2.28
C VAL A 153 0.66 15.88 -3.37
N THR A 154 0.78 14.62 -2.97
CA THR A 154 0.77 13.54 -3.95
C THR A 154 -0.50 13.62 -4.78
N PRO A 155 -0.47 13.35 -6.10
CA PRO A 155 -1.65 13.47 -6.96
C PRO A 155 -2.84 12.63 -6.49
N SER A 156 -2.60 11.62 -5.64
CA SER A 156 -3.63 10.79 -5.02
C SER A 156 -4.28 11.42 -3.78
N GLY A 157 -3.70 12.49 -3.21
CA GLY A 157 -4.11 13.03 -1.91
C GLY A 157 -3.88 12.06 -0.74
N LEU A 158 -3.16 10.97 -0.98
CA LEU A 158 -2.89 9.92 0.02
C LEU A 158 -1.65 10.29 0.83
N SER A 159 -1.81 10.56 2.11
CA SER A 159 -0.75 10.81 3.09
C SER A 159 -0.55 9.63 4.04
N VAL A 160 0.63 9.52 4.62
CA VAL A 160 0.93 8.48 5.62
C VAL A 160 0.59 8.93 7.03
N ASP A 161 0.31 7.94 7.90
CA ASP A 161 0.21 8.16 9.34
C ASP A 161 1.61 8.14 9.96
N ARG A 162 1.90 9.14 10.78
CA ARG A 162 3.17 9.19 11.52
C ARG A 162 3.10 8.23 12.70
N VAL A 163 4.10 7.37 12.80
CA VAL A 163 4.19 6.37 13.84
C VAL A 163 5.45 6.60 14.66
N GLY A 164 5.29 6.78 15.96
CA GLY A 164 6.42 6.75 16.90
C GLY A 164 6.87 5.30 17.10
N LEU A 165 7.99 4.93 16.51
CA LEU A 165 8.59 3.61 16.72
C LEU A 165 9.62 3.68 17.85
N PRO A 166 9.84 2.55 18.58
CA PRO A 166 10.94 2.45 19.53
C PRO A 166 12.30 2.73 18.88
N ALA A 167 13.22 3.31 19.64
CA ALA A 167 14.56 3.65 19.12
C ALA A 167 15.45 2.41 18.85
N ASP A 168 15.26 1.31 19.58
CA ASP A 168 16.05 0.06 19.36
C ASP A 168 15.48 -0.71 18.15
N PRO A 169 16.31 -0.91 17.09
CA PRO A 169 15.87 -1.64 15.89
C PRO A 169 15.44 -3.09 16.13
N ARG A 170 15.84 -3.69 17.24
CA ARG A 170 15.50 -5.08 17.60
C ARG A 170 14.17 -5.18 18.33
N THR A 171 13.60 -4.05 18.78
CA THR A 171 12.33 -4.05 19.50
C THR A 171 11.23 -4.60 18.61
N ARG A 172 10.37 -5.44 19.17
CA ARG A 172 9.17 -5.94 18.51
C ARG A 172 8.12 -4.84 18.41
N ILE A 173 7.40 -4.82 17.29
CA ILE A 173 6.35 -3.85 16.96
C ILE A 173 5.07 -4.55 16.53
#